data_ea2e754da5cda56ff76ba8b7d1f00b19
#
_entry.id   ea2e754da5cda56ff76ba8b7d1f00b19
#
_cell.length_a   1.000
_cell.length_b   1.000
_cell.length_c   1.000
_cell.angle_alpha   90.00
_cell.angle_beta   90.00
_cell.angle_gamma   90.00
#
_symmetry.space_group_name_H-M   'P 1'
#
loop_
_entity.id
_entity.type
_entity.pdbx_description
1 polymer ?
#
loop_
_entity_poly.entity_id
_entity_poly.type
_entity_poly.pdbx_seq_one_letter_code
_entity_poly.pdbx_strand_id
1 'polypeptide(L)'
;MLKGIRFVQKNLSFVIPLMMLAGFLTGQACDVSALKQLILPLTFLMVYPMMINLPLRKIAERGDLKVQLVTQAMNFTVIPLLAFGIGKIAFPDSPYIALGLLLAGLLPTSGMTISWTGMAQGNMAAAVKMTVFGLLLGSFLAPLYIQGLMGTVIEIPMIGIFKQILIVVVLPLIAGNLTQRLLIKRYGMAHYQKDLKPLFPPFSTLGVVGIVFVAMALKSDSIAQDPAHLLELFLPLLVLYGLNFALSTLVGKVFFNRGDAIALVYGTVMRNLSIALAIAMTAFGKAGSETALIIALAYIIQVQAAAWYVKITDRLFGPAPDAQVKDVMLDGVFSLHDRDTVQNALRLLAEEEIHSFAVLDEQNQPLGMVSTALLLDALADGTATDTPLKELQLEPALLIPEKTPLQQALAQMKRAHEYKVLVPDADGKIEHVLTQEEIIRHFAESKK
;
A
#
# COMPACT_ATOMS: atom_id res chain seq x y z
N MET A 1 7.96 18.62 -13.75
CA MET A 1 7.24 17.44 -14.24
C MET A 1 6.71 16.57 -13.09
N LEU A 2 7.52 16.04 -12.18
CA LEU A 2 7.07 15.20 -11.05
C LEU A 2 6.03 15.84 -10.12
N LYS A 3 6.08 17.17 -9.89
CA LYS A 3 5.08 17.89 -9.08
C LYS A 3 3.68 17.81 -9.71
N GLY A 4 3.58 17.95 -11.04
CA GLY A 4 2.32 17.84 -11.77
C GLY A 4 1.74 16.42 -11.73
N ILE A 5 2.60 15.39 -11.90
CA ILE A 5 2.16 13.98 -11.86
C ILE A 5 1.67 13.60 -10.45
N ARG A 6 2.36 14.08 -9.39
CA ARG A 6 1.90 13.91 -8.01
C ARG A 6 0.57 14.63 -7.72
N PHE A 7 0.35 15.79 -8.35
CA PHE A 7 -0.94 16.49 -8.27
C PHE A 7 -2.07 15.62 -8.85
N VAL A 8 -1.87 15.03 -10.03
CA VAL A 8 -2.82 14.09 -10.66
C VAL A 8 -3.14 12.94 -9.71
N GLN A 9 -2.13 12.31 -9.10
CA GLN A 9 -2.32 11.22 -8.15
C GLN A 9 -3.14 11.62 -6.92
N LYS A 10 -2.87 12.80 -6.35
CA LYS A 10 -3.60 13.30 -5.17
C LYS A 10 -5.06 13.67 -5.46
N ASN A 11 -5.37 14.02 -6.71
CA ASN A 11 -6.67 14.51 -7.11
C ASN A 11 -7.40 13.57 -8.08
N LEU A 12 -7.18 12.25 -7.97
CA LEU A 12 -7.78 11.23 -8.84
C LEU A 12 -9.30 11.36 -8.95
N SER A 13 -9.99 11.66 -7.85
CA SER A 13 -11.44 11.83 -7.81
C SER A 13 -11.95 12.94 -8.75
N PHE A 14 -11.11 13.94 -9.03
CA PHE A 14 -11.41 15.01 -9.97
C PHE A 14 -10.83 14.74 -11.35
N VAL A 15 -9.62 14.19 -11.42
CA VAL A 15 -8.92 13.99 -12.69
C VAL A 15 -9.57 12.88 -13.52
N ILE A 16 -10.10 11.80 -12.90
CA ILE A 16 -10.79 10.74 -13.64
C ILE A 16 -12.02 11.27 -14.36
N PRO A 17 -12.99 11.96 -13.73
CA PRO A 17 -14.11 12.58 -14.45
C PRO A 17 -13.68 13.56 -15.54
N LEU A 18 -12.65 14.37 -15.28
CA LEU A 18 -12.12 15.30 -16.28
C LEU A 18 -11.57 14.56 -17.51
N MET A 19 -10.84 13.48 -17.31
CA MET A 19 -10.28 12.67 -18.41
C MET A 19 -11.35 11.85 -19.12
N MET A 20 -12.41 11.45 -18.42
CA MET A 20 -13.58 10.85 -19.06
C MET A 20 -14.26 11.87 -20.00
N LEU A 21 -14.46 13.10 -19.53
CA LEU A 21 -15.02 14.17 -20.36
C LEU A 21 -14.12 14.50 -21.55
N ALA A 22 -12.81 14.64 -21.31
CA ALA A 22 -11.85 14.88 -22.39
C ALA A 22 -11.83 13.77 -23.42
N GLY A 23 -11.86 12.49 -22.99
CA GLY A 23 -11.94 11.32 -23.86
C GLY A 23 -13.24 11.33 -24.69
N PHE A 24 -14.37 11.58 -24.05
CA PHE A 24 -15.67 11.71 -24.72
C PHE A 24 -15.64 12.79 -25.82
N LEU A 25 -15.22 14.01 -25.48
CA LEU A 25 -15.15 15.12 -26.45
C LEU A 25 -14.20 14.82 -27.61
N THR A 26 -13.04 14.20 -27.32
CA THR A 26 -12.08 13.80 -28.36
C THR A 26 -12.68 12.75 -29.29
N GLY A 27 -13.39 11.75 -28.74
CA GLY A 27 -14.03 10.71 -29.53
C GLY A 27 -15.17 11.22 -30.41
N GLN A 28 -15.87 12.30 -29.98
CA GLN A 28 -16.89 12.96 -30.81
C GLN A 28 -16.27 13.87 -31.91
N ALA A 29 -15.07 14.40 -31.69
CA ALA A 29 -14.44 15.35 -32.60
C ALA A 29 -13.54 14.69 -33.65
N CYS A 30 -12.98 13.50 -33.38
CA CYS A 30 -11.94 12.89 -34.21
C CYS A 30 -12.11 11.36 -34.31
N ASP A 31 -11.54 10.75 -35.35
CA ASP A 31 -11.38 9.30 -35.40
C ASP A 31 -10.33 8.86 -34.35
N VAL A 32 -10.79 8.10 -33.38
CA VAL A 32 -10.00 7.62 -32.24
C VAL A 32 -9.52 6.18 -32.37
N SER A 33 -9.70 5.56 -33.55
CA SER A 33 -9.36 4.15 -33.80
C SER A 33 -7.87 3.87 -33.52
N ALA A 34 -6.97 4.84 -33.77
CA ALA A 34 -5.54 4.75 -33.48
C ALA A 34 -5.22 4.66 -31.99
N LEU A 35 -6.11 5.16 -31.10
CA LEU A 35 -5.90 5.10 -29.64
C LEU A 35 -5.86 3.66 -29.10
N LYS A 36 -6.43 2.69 -29.84
CA LYS A 36 -6.32 1.27 -29.50
C LYS A 36 -4.88 0.79 -29.35
N GLN A 37 -3.96 1.37 -30.12
CA GLN A 37 -2.52 1.03 -30.05
C GLN A 37 -1.87 1.48 -28.73
N LEU A 38 -2.45 2.48 -28.05
CA LEU A 38 -1.96 2.97 -26.76
C LEU A 38 -2.40 2.10 -25.58
N ILE A 39 -3.38 1.20 -25.76
CA ILE A 39 -3.91 0.38 -24.68
C ILE A 39 -2.80 -0.42 -23.99
N LEU A 40 -1.98 -1.15 -24.76
CA LEU A 40 -0.93 -1.99 -24.20
C LEU A 40 0.19 -1.18 -23.51
N PRO A 41 0.76 -0.13 -24.11
CA PRO A 41 1.73 0.74 -23.45
C PRO A 41 1.21 1.40 -22.18
N LEU A 42 -0.03 1.92 -22.20
CA LEU A 42 -0.66 2.52 -21.03
C LEU A 42 -0.93 1.49 -19.93
N THR A 43 -1.35 0.29 -20.31
CA THR A 43 -1.53 -0.83 -19.39
C THR A 43 -0.21 -1.17 -18.69
N PHE A 44 0.88 -1.25 -19.43
CA PHE A 44 2.20 -1.50 -18.84
C PHE A 44 2.64 -0.36 -17.93
N LEU A 45 2.45 0.90 -18.35
CA LEU A 45 2.72 2.09 -17.53
C LEU A 45 1.87 2.10 -16.24
N MET A 46 0.65 1.57 -16.27
CA MET A 46 -0.24 1.46 -15.12
C MET A 46 0.20 0.39 -14.12
N VAL A 47 0.60 -0.78 -14.60
CA VAL A 47 0.81 -1.96 -13.75
C VAL A 47 2.25 -2.08 -13.27
N TYR A 48 3.25 -1.89 -14.14
CA TYR A 48 4.64 -2.12 -13.83
C TYR A 48 5.20 -1.28 -12.65
N PRO A 49 4.96 0.05 -12.58
CA PRO A 49 5.44 0.83 -11.44
C PRO A 49 4.83 0.40 -10.10
N MET A 50 3.58 -0.08 -10.12
CA MET A 50 2.92 -0.63 -8.94
C MET A 50 3.61 -1.91 -8.46
N MET A 51 4.06 -2.78 -9.39
CA MET A 51 4.74 -4.04 -9.08
C MET A 51 6.14 -3.85 -8.50
N ILE A 52 6.85 -2.77 -8.87
CA ILE A 52 8.15 -2.42 -8.27
C ILE A 52 8.01 -2.21 -6.77
N ASN A 53 6.90 -1.65 -6.32
CA ASN A 53 6.67 -1.32 -4.91
C ASN A 53 6.06 -2.47 -4.08
N LEU A 54 5.79 -3.62 -4.70
CA LEU A 54 5.13 -4.72 -4.02
C LEU A 54 6.10 -5.47 -3.08
N PRO A 55 5.86 -5.51 -1.76
CA PRO A 55 6.77 -6.09 -0.79
C PRO A 55 6.55 -7.61 -0.65
N LEU A 56 6.95 -8.40 -1.65
CA LEU A 56 6.75 -9.87 -1.67
C LEU A 56 7.36 -10.58 -0.45
N ARG A 57 8.43 -10.05 0.14
CA ARG A 57 9.08 -10.66 1.33
C ARG A 57 8.16 -10.70 2.54
N LYS A 58 7.22 -9.76 2.67
CA LYS A 58 6.29 -9.69 3.81
C LYS A 58 5.26 -10.82 3.87
N ILE A 59 5.14 -11.62 2.81
CA ILE A 59 4.28 -12.82 2.80
C ILE A 59 4.72 -13.82 3.87
N ALA A 60 6.03 -13.97 4.08
CA ALA A 60 6.61 -14.97 4.99
C ALA A 60 6.57 -14.54 6.47
N GLU A 61 6.25 -13.29 6.77
CA GLU A 61 6.16 -12.81 8.16
C GLU A 61 4.96 -13.44 8.88
N ARG A 62 5.17 -13.90 10.12
CA ARG A 62 4.11 -14.49 10.95
C ARG A 62 3.18 -13.39 11.49
N GLY A 63 1.96 -13.77 11.88
CA GLY A 63 0.92 -12.88 12.42
C GLY A 63 -0.21 -12.59 11.44
N ASP A 64 -1.26 -11.95 11.91
CA ASP A 64 -2.44 -11.52 11.16
C ASP A 64 -3.22 -12.62 10.42
N LEU A 65 -2.95 -13.92 10.71
CA LEU A 65 -3.53 -15.04 9.96
C LEU A 65 -5.06 -15.02 9.96
N LYS A 66 -5.68 -14.73 11.11
CA LYS A 66 -7.15 -14.71 11.23
C LYS A 66 -7.76 -13.64 10.32
N VAL A 67 -7.25 -12.42 10.36
CA VAL A 67 -7.77 -11.32 9.53
C VAL A 67 -7.45 -11.54 8.07
N GLN A 68 -6.31 -12.16 7.73
CA GLN A 68 -5.97 -12.56 6.36
C GLN A 68 -6.99 -13.56 5.81
N LEU A 69 -7.24 -14.67 6.52
CA LEU A 69 -8.16 -15.71 6.07
C LEU A 69 -9.57 -15.18 5.86
N VAL A 70 -10.09 -14.40 6.81
CA VAL A 70 -11.45 -13.83 6.70
C VAL A 70 -11.53 -12.83 5.54
N THR A 71 -10.52 -11.96 5.38
CA THR A 71 -10.48 -11.02 4.26
C THR A 71 -10.44 -11.74 2.92
N GLN A 72 -9.58 -12.76 2.77
CA GLN A 72 -9.51 -13.51 1.51
C GLN A 72 -10.78 -14.34 1.27
N ALA A 73 -11.38 -14.93 2.31
CA ALA A 73 -12.67 -15.59 2.18
C ALA A 73 -13.74 -14.63 1.64
N MET A 74 -13.86 -13.42 2.20
CA MET A 74 -14.79 -12.42 1.68
C MET A 74 -14.47 -12.02 0.23
N ASN A 75 -13.20 -11.80 -0.07
CA ASN A 75 -12.73 -11.37 -1.38
C ASN A 75 -13.00 -12.39 -2.49
N PHE A 76 -12.94 -13.68 -2.16
CA PHE A 76 -13.09 -14.76 -3.14
C PHE A 76 -14.41 -15.55 -3.03
N THR A 77 -15.31 -15.20 -2.11
CA THR A 77 -16.64 -15.79 -2.05
C THR A 77 -17.73 -14.74 -2.11
N VAL A 78 -17.85 -13.92 -1.08
CA VAL A 78 -18.98 -13.01 -0.90
C VAL A 78 -19.01 -11.93 -1.99
N ILE A 79 -17.91 -11.24 -2.21
CA ILE A 79 -17.90 -10.05 -3.07
C ILE A 79 -18.01 -10.36 -4.55
N PRO A 80 -17.35 -11.38 -5.12
CA PRO A 80 -17.56 -11.78 -6.51
C PRO A 80 -19.01 -12.24 -6.78
N LEU A 81 -19.60 -12.98 -5.84
CA LEU A 81 -20.99 -13.43 -5.98
C LEU A 81 -21.98 -12.27 -5.88
N LEU A 82 -21.74 -11.29 -5.00
CA LEU A 82 -22.53 -10.05 -4.95
C LEU A 82 -22.40 -9.27 -6.26
N ALA A 83 -21.18 -9.06 -6.75
CA ALA A 83 -20.95 -8.34 -8.01
C ALA A 83 -21.64 -9.05 -9.20
N PHE A 84 -21.53 -10.38 -9.27
CA PHE A 84 -22.20 -11.18 -10.28
C PHE A 84 -23.74 -11.08 -10.16
N GLY A 85 -24.30 -11.25 -8.96
CA GLY A 85 -25.75 -11.18 -8.71
C GLY A 85 -26.31 -9.81 -9.06
N ILE A 86 -25.65 -8.73 -8.63
CA ILE A 86 -26.05 -7.35 -8.99
C ILE A 86 -25.96 -7.15 -10.50
N GLY A 87 -24.86 -7.59 -11.14
CA GLY A 87 -24.66 -7.48 -12.58
C GLY A 87 -25.74 -8.20 -13.39
N LYS A 88 -26.12 -9.40 -12.97
CA LYS A 88 -27.16 -10.20 -13.62
C LYS A 88 -28.56 -9.55 -13.51
N ILE A 89 -28.85 -8.91 -12.37
CA ILE A 89 -30.14 -8.24 -12.14
C ILE A 89 -30.20 -6.90 -12.87
N ALA A 90 -29.11 -6.10 -12.76
CA ALA A 90 -29.10 -4.74 -13.31
C ALA A 90 -28.89 -4.72 -14.84
N PHE A 91 -28.17 -5.69 -15.40
CA PHE A 91 -27.73 -5.70 -16.79
C PHE A 91 -28.03 -7.05 -17.50
N PRO A 92 -29.29 -7.53 -17.51
CA PRO A 92 -29.63 -8.82 -18.09
C PRO A 92 -29.29 -8.91 -19.59
N ASP A 93 -29.43 -7.79 -20.31
CA ASP A 93 -29.24 -7.70 -21.78
C ASP A 93 -27.82 -7.12 -22.13
N SER A 94 -27.00 -6.79 -21.14
CA SER A 94 -25.67 -6.18 -21.34
C SER A 94 -24.57 -6.95 -20.63
N PRO A 95 -24.23 -8.17 -21.10
CA PRO A 95 -23.36 -9.08 -20.36
C PRO A 95 -21.93 -8.56 -20.20
N TYR A 96 -21.43 -7.72 -21.09
CA TYR A 96 -20.10 -7.11 -20.96
C TYR A 96 -20.04 -5.99 -19.91
N ILE A 97 -21.16 -5.32 -19.65
CA ILE A 97 -21.30 -4.39 -18.54
C ILE A 97 -21.35 -5.17 -17.22
N ALA A 98 -22.15 -6.24 -17.17
CA ALA A 98 -22.19 -7.15 -16.02
C ALA A 98 -20.81 -7.76 -15.73
N LEU A 99 -20.04 -8.15 -16.76
CA LEU A 99 -18.66 -8.59 -16.65
C LEU A 99 -17.75 -7.50 -16.03
N GLY A 100 -17.93 -6.24 -16.43
CA GLY A 100 -17.18 -5.12 -15.86
C GLY A 100 -17.44 -4.95 -14.36
N LEU A 101 -18.70 -5.10 -13.93
CA LEU A 101 -19.07 -5.08 -12.51
C LEU A 101 -18.45 -6.28 -11.77
N LEU A 102 -18.48 -7.47 -12.35
CA LEU A 102 -17.82 -8.65 -11.81
C LEU A 102 -16.30 -8.43 -11.66
N LEU A 103 -15.62 -7.93 -12.68
CA LEU A 103 -14.19 -7.63 -12.63
C LEU A 103 -13.85 -6.59 -11.56
N ALA A 104 -14.68 -5.56 -11.41
CA ALA A 104 -14.55 -4.58 -10.34
C ALA A 104 -14.72 -5.20 -8.94
N GLY A 105 -15.49 -6.28 -8.81
CA GLY A 105 -15.66 -7.03 -7.56
C GLY A 105 -14.67 -8.18 -7.36
N LEU A 106 -14.04 -8.69 -8.42
CA LEU A 106 -13.27 -9.93 -8.39
C LEU A 106 -11.79 -9.74 -8.01
N LEU A 107 -11.18 -8.66 -8.45
CA LEU A 107 -9.74 -8.42 -8.24
C LEU A 107 -9.51 -7.65 -6.94
N PRO A 108 -9.19 -8.32 -5.82
CA PRO A 108 -9.06 -7.66 -4.53
C PRO A 108 -7.76 -6.90 -4.42
N THR A 109 -7.77 -5.90 -3.56
CA THR A 109 -6.64 -5.14 -3.05
C THR A 109 -5.80 -4.42 -4.11
N SER A 110 -5.30 -3.27 -3.71
CA SER A 110 -4.39 -2.45 -4.51
C SER A 110 -3.42 -1.73 -3.57
N GLY A 111 -2.47 -0.99 -4.10
CA GLY A 111 -1.61 -0.12 -3.28
C GLY A 111 -2.41 0.88 -2.44
N MET A 112 -3.61 1.26 -2.87
CA MET A 112 -4.52 2.12 -2.11
C MET A 112 -5.03 1.46 -0.82
N THR A 113 -5.13 0.14 -0.74
CA THR A 113 -5.48 -0.60 0.48
C THR A 113 -4.56 -0.20 1.63
N ILE A 114 -3.25 -0.20 1.37
CA ILE A 114 -2.24 0.17 2.37
C ILE A 114 -2.38 1.64 2.77
N SER A 115 -2.52 2.54 1.78
CA SER A 115 -2.62 3.98 2.03
C SER A 115 -3.84 4.35 2.87
N TRP A 116 -5.03 3.83 2.53
CA TRP A 116 -6.25 4.12 3.27
C TRP A 116 -6.27 3.48 4.66
N THR A 117 -5.72 2.26 4.80
CA THR A 117 -5.54 1.63 6.12
C THR A 117 -4.66 2.49 7.01
N GLY A 118 -3.56 3.03 6.48
CA GLY A 118 -2.66 3.94 7.22
C GLY A 118 -3.36 5.24 7.61
N MET A 119 -4.09 5.88 6.69
CA MET A 119 -4.86 7.11 6.98
C MET A 119 -5.92 6.90 8.05
N ALA A 120 -6.53 5.72 8.10
CA ALA A 120 -7.52 5.34 9.11
C ALA A 120 -6.88 4.76 10.38
N GLN A 121 -5.55 4.75 10.49
CA GLN A 121 -4.78 4.20 11.61
C GLN A 121 -5.16 2.73 11.91
N GLY A 122 -5.25 1.90 10.85
CA GLY A 122 -5.47 0.47 10.92
C GLY A 122 -4.18 -0.34 10.92
N ASN A 123 -4.30 -1.69 10.93
CA ASN A 123 -3.16 -2.60 10.89
C ASN A 123 -2.48 -2.60 9.51
N MET A 124 -1.40 -1.83 9.39
CA MET A 124 -0.63 -1.69 8.15
C MET A 124 0.04 -3.00 7.71
N ALA A 125 0.53 -3.80 8.66
CA ALA A 125 1.17 -5.07 8.35
C ALA A 125 0.17 -6.04 7.70
N ALA A 126 -1.03 -6.13 8.26
CA ALA A 126 -2.13 -6.91 7.68
C ALA A 126 -2.50 -6.40 6.28
N ALA A 127 -2.66 -5.09 6.09
CA ALA A 127 -3.00 -4.49 4.80
C ALA A 127 -1.97 -4.79 3.70
N VAL A 128 -0.68 -4.75 4.04
CA VAL A 128 0.42 -5.11 3.13
C VAL A 128 0.32 -6.58 2.70
N LYS A 129 0.14 -7.50 3.66
CA LYS A 129 -0.01 -8.94 3.37
C LYS A 129 -1.26 -9.20 2.51
N MET A 130 -2.40 -8.58 2.86
CA MET A 130 -3.65 -8.66 2.08
C MET A 130 -3.44 -8.22 0.64
N THR A 131 -2.67 -7.15 0.42
CA THR A 131 -2.39 -6.63 -0.92
C THR A 131 -1.61 -7.63 -1.75
N VAL A 132 -0.61 -8.29 -1.18
CA VAL A 132 0.19 -9.28 -1.92
C VAL A 132 -0.61 -10.54 -2.20
N PHE A 133 -1.27 -11.11 -1.17
CA PHE A 133 -2.09 -12.32 -1.35
C PHE A 133 -3.27 -12.06 -2.29
N GLY A 134 -3.97 -10.94 -2.12
CA GLY A 134 -5.10 -10.58 -2.96
C GLY A 134 -4.71 -10.44 -4.43
N LEU A 135 -3.57 -9.81 -4.72
CA LEU A 135 -3.06 -9.68 -6.07
C LEU A 135 -2.75 -11.05 -6.71
N LEU A 136 -1.98 -11.90 -6.00
CA LEU A 136 -1.55 -13.19 -6.54
C LEU A 136 -2.73 -14.13 -6.75
N LEU A 137 -3.55 -14.33 -5.71
CA LEU A 137 -4.73 -15.18 -5.78
C LEU A 137 -5.77 -14.64 -6.75
N GLY A 138 -6.03 -13.32 -6.73
CA GLY A 138 -6.99 -12.68 -7.62
C GLY A 138 -6.63 -12.85 -9.08
N SER A 139 -5.35 -12.66 -9.42
CA SER A 139 -4.87 -12.85 -10.79
C SER A 139 -5.01 -14.30 -11.26
N PHE A 140 -4.74 -15.26 -10.38
CA PHE A 140 -4.86 -16.69 -10.71
C PHE A 140 -6.32 -17.14 -10.81
N LEU A 141 -7.18 -16.69 -9.89
CA LEU A 141 -8.58 -17.11 -9.82
C LEU A 141 -9.50 -16.38 -10.79
N ALA A 142 -9.13 -15.16 -11.24
CA ALA A 142 -9.99 -14.35 -12.10
C ALA A 142 -10.50 -15.09 -13.35
N PRO A 143 -9.69 -15.77 -14.16
CA PRO A 143 -10.17 -16.49 -15.34
C PRO A 143 -11.21 -17.57 -14.98
N LEU A 144 -10.99 -18.27 -13.86
CA LEU A 144 -11.89 -19.34 -13.40
C LEU A 144 -13.25 -18.79 -12.98
N TYR A 145 -13.28 -17.65 -12.28
CA TYR A 145 -14.51 -16.95 -11.93
C TYR A 145 -15.24 -16.44 -13.16
N ILE A 146 -14.52 -15.82 -14.10
CA ILE A 146 -15.10 -15.31 -15.33
C ILE A 146 -15.73 -16.48 -16.11
N GLN A 147 -15.00 -17.59 -16.27
CA GLN A 147 -15.53 -18.78 -16.95
C GLN A 147 -16.71 -19.39 -16.22
N GLY A 148 -16.61 -19.58 -14.90
CA GLY A 148 -17.64 -20.25 -14.10
C GLY A 148 -18.94 -19.43 -13.98
N LEU A 149 -18.87 -18.10 -13.91
CA LEU A 149 -20.02 -17.23 -13.71
C LEU A 149 -20.58 -16.65 -15.01
N MET A 150 -19.71 -16.35 -15.99
CA MET A 150 -20.11 -15.67 -17.23
C MET A 150 -20.03 -16.55 -18.47
N GLY A 151 -19.37 -17.71 -18.40
CA GLY A 151 -19.12 -18.59 -19.56
C GLY A 151 -20.35 -19.16 -20.22
N THR A 152 -21.53 -19.14 -19.59
CA THR A 152 -22.83 -19.52 -20.18
C THR A 152 -23.50 -18.38 -20.95
N VAL A 153 -23.02 -17.14 -20.76
CA VAL A 153 -23.65 -15.93 -21.31
C VAL A 153 -22.80 -15.31 -22.42
N ILE A 154 -21.50 -15.40 -22.28
CA ILE A 154 -20.53 -14.89 -23.26
C ILE A 154 -19.46 -15.93 -23.57
N GLU A 155 -18.93 -15.91 -24.80
CA GLU A 155 -17.77 -16.72 -25.13
C GLU A 155 -16.54 -16.15 -24.41
N ILE A 156 -15.96 -16.96 -23.53
CA ILE A 156 -14.78 -16.57 -22.75
C ILE A 156 -13.53 -17.12 -23.43
N PRO A 157 -12.65 -16.24 -23.96
CA PRO A 157 -11.39 -16.67 -24.56
C PRO A 157 -10.36 -17.02 -23.47
N MET A 158 -10.56 -18.16 -22.77
CA MET A 158 -9.78 -18.55 -21.60
C MET A 158 -8.26 -18.47 -21.82
N ILE A 159 -7.77 -19.03 -22.94
CA ILE A 159 -6.34 -18.98 -23.29
C ILE A 159 -5.88 -17.52 -23.46
N GLY A 160 -6.73 -16.70 -24.10
CA GLY A 160 -6.49 -15.26 -24.25
C GLY A 160 -6.38 -14.55 -22.91
N ILE A 161 -7.29 -14.82 -21.96
CA ILE A 161 -7.29 -14.21 -20.64
C ILE A 161 -6.05 -14.64 -19.84
N PHE A 162 -5.71 -15.93 -19.82
CA PHE A 162 -4.50 -16.41 -19.16
C PHE A 162 -3.24 -15.78 -19.76
N LYS A 163 -3.15 -15.68 -21.10
CA LYS A 163 -2.04 -15.00 -21.79
C LYS A 163 -1.96 -13.52 -21.40
N GLN A 164 -3.09 -12.82 -21.31
CA GLN A 164 -3.13 -11.42 -20.89
C GLN A 164 -2.70 -11.26 -19.43
N ILE A 165 -3.13 -12.14 -18.52
CA ILE A 165 -2.68 -12.11 -17.13
C ILE A 165 -1.16 -12.34 -17.04
N LEU A 166 -0.61 -13.25 -17.82
CA LEU A 166 0.84 -13.45 -17.87
C LEU A 166 1.57 -12.15 -18.32
N ILE A 167 1.07 -11.49 -19.35
CA ILE A 167 1.70 -10.27 -19.90
C ILE A 167 1.46 -9.07 -18.99
N VAL A 168 0.25 -8.90 -18.45
CA VAL A 168 -0.18 -7.70 -17.74
C VAL A 168 0.13 -7.77 -16.24
N VAL A 169 0.20 -8.97 -15.65
CA VAL A 169 0.40 -9.14 -14.21
C VAL A 169 1.71 -9.84 -13.91
N VAL A 170 1.92 -11.06 -14.44
CA VAL A 170 3.07 -11.89 -14.05
C VAL A 170 4.39 -11.29 -14.56
N LEU A 171 4.44 -10.88 -15.83
CA LEU A 171 5.64 -10.28 -16.40
C LEU A 171 6.02 -8.97 -15.70
N PRO A 172 5.12 -7.98 -15.48
CA PRO A 172 5.43 -6.81 -14.68
C PRO A 172 5.79 -7.12 -13.22
N LEU A 173 5.22 -8.16 -12.62
CA LEU A 173 5.55 -8.59 -11.26
C LEU A 173 7.00 -9.07 -11.16
N ILE A 174 7.42 -9.93 -12.09
CA ILE A 174 8.81 -10.44 -12.14
C ILE A 174 9.77 -9.28 -12.44
N ALA A 175 9.49 -8.49 -13.47
CA ALA A 175 10.31 -7.35 -13.86
C ALA A 175 10.38 -6.30 -12.73
N GLY A 176 9.25 -6.00 -12.09
CA GLY A 176 9.18 -5.05 -10.98
C GLY A 176 9.97 -5.51 -9.76
N ASN A 177 9.87 -6.79 -9.38
CA ASN A 177 10.66 -7.35 -8.28
C ASN A 177 12.17 -7.35 -8.59
N LEU A 178 12.53 -7.67 -9.83
CA LEU A 178 13.93 -7.60 -10.27
C LEU A 178 14.46 -6.15 -10.22
N THR A 179 13.69 -5.19 -10.73
CA THR A 179 14.01 -3.77 -10.67
C THR A 179 14.14 -3.30 -9.22
N GLN A 180 13.22 -3.68 -8.34
CA GLN A 180 13.31 -3.37 -6.91
C GLN A 180 14.62 -3.87 -6.30
N ARG A 181 14.97 -5.14 -6.55
CA ARG A 181 16.23 -5.73 -6.03
C ARG A 181 17.46 -5.01 -6.57
N LEU A 182 17.47 -4.66 -7.86
CA LEU A 182 18.59 -3.93 -8.48
C LEU A 182 18.72 -2.52 -7.88
N LEU A 183 17.63 -1.80 -7.68
CA LEU A 183 17.64 -0.47 -7.06
C LEU A 183 18.12 -0.53 -5.62
N ILE A 184 17.65 -1.50 -4.83
CA ILE A 184 18.09 -1.68 -3.44
C ILE A 184 19.59 -2.05 -3.40
N LYS A 185 20.04 -2.94 -4.30
CA LYS A 185 21.48 -3.30 -4.38
C LYS A 185 22.36 -2.12 -4.73
N ARG A 186 21.87 -1.22 -5.62
CA ARG A 186 22.68 -0.07 -6.13
C ARG A 186 22.66 1.13 -5.19
N TYR A 187 21.53 1.43 -4.56
CA TYR A 187 21.32 2.67 -3.80
C TYR A 187 21.07 2.44 -2.30
N GLY A 188 20.99 1.20 -1.87
CA GLY A 188 20.66 0.85 -0.48
C GLY A 188 19.16 0.89 -0.17
N MET A 189 18.77 0.19 0.90
CA MET A 189 17.37 0.06 1.31
C MET A 189 16.78 1.41 1.78
N ALA A 190 17.54 2.18 2.56
CA ALA A 190 17.09 3.47 3.09
C ALA A 190 16.78 4.48 1.97
N HIS A 191 17.70 4.66 1.02
CA HIS A 191 17.50 5.54 -0.14
C HIS A 191 16.37 5.05 -1.05
N TYR A 192 16.26 3.73 -1.26
CA TYR A 192 15.14 3.16 -2.02
C TYR A 192 13.80 3.51 -1.36
N GLN A 193 13.64 3.29 -0.06
CA GLN A 193 12.37 3.54 0.64
C GLN A 193 12.00 5.03 0.69
N LYS A 194 12.97 5.90 0.98
CA LYS A 194 12.75 7.33 1.16
C LYS A 194 12.55 8.07 -0.16
N ASP A 195 13.41 7.83 -1.14
CA ASP A 195 13.53 8.69 -2.31
C ASP A 195 13.00 8.05 -3.60
N LEU A 196 13.24 6.74 -3.82
CA LEU A 196 12.88 6.08 -5.08
C LEU A 196 11.46 5.51 -5.07
N LYS A 197 11.08 4.79 -4.01
CA LYS A 197 9.77 4.15 -3.89
C LYS A 197 8.59 5.11 -4.10
N PRO A 198 8.60 6.35 -3.58
CA PRO A 198 7.50 7.31 -3.79
C PRO A 198 7.39 7.85 -5.22
N LEU A 199 8.36 7.57 -6.10
CA LEU A 199 8.33 8.02 -7.49
C LEU A 199 7.44 7.15 -8.38
N PHE A 200 7.25 5.87 -8.04
CA PHE A 200 6.56 4.91 -8.91
C PHE A 200 5.03 5.07 -8.96
N PRO A 201 4.30 5.27 -7.85
CA PRO A 201 2.84 5.36 -7.88
C PRO A 201 2.29 6.47 -8.78
N PRO A 202 2.91 7.66 -8.88
CA PRO A 202 2.47 8.70 -9.82
C PRO A 202 2.48 8.24 -11.29
N PHE A 203 3.47 7.45 -11.71
CA PHE A 203 3.52 6.92 -13.09
C PHE A 203 2.42 5.89 -13.35
N SER A 204 2.12 5.02 -12.36
CA SER A 204 0.97 4.12 -12.45
C SER A 204 -0.34 4.90 -12.63
N THR A 205 -0.49 6.00 -11.92
CA THR A 205 -1.66 6.87 -12.04
C THR A 205 -1.83 7.46 -13.45
N LEU A 206 -0.73 7.86 -14.12
CA LEU A 206 -0.79 8.31 -15.51
C LEU A 206 -1.31 7.23 -16.46
N GLY A 207 -0.87 5.99 -16.25
CA GLY A 207 -1.39 4.84 -17.00
C GLY A 207 -2.90 4.66 -16.82
N VAL A 208 -3.41 4.74 -15.56
CA VAL A 208 -4.86 4.67 -15.26
C VAL A 208 -5.62 5.78 -15.99
N VAL A 209 -5.17 7.02 -15.84
CA VAL A 209 -5.81 8.20 -16.43
C VAL A 209 -5.83 8.11 -17.97
N GLY A 210 -4.73 7.64 -18.57
CA GLY A 210 -4.65 7.41 -20.01
C GLY A 210 -5.61 6.32 -20.52
N ILE A 211 -5.71 5.19 -19.81
CA ILE A 211 -6.63 4.10 -20.18
C ILE A 211 -8.09 4.55 -20.04
N VAL A 212 -8.43 5.29 -18.97
CA VAL A 212 -9.78 5.84 -18.79
C VAL A 212 -10.16 6.79 -19.94
N PHE A 213 -9.22 7.67 -20.33
CA PHE A 213 -9.40 8.53 -21.51
C PHE A 213 -9.66 7.70 -22.78
N VAL A 214 -8.83 6.70 -23.07
CA VAL A 214 -8.98 5.83 -24.26
C VAL A 214 -10.30 5.08 -24.23
N ALA A 215 -10.68 4.48 -23.09
CA ALA A 215 -11.93 3.74 -22.96
C ALA A 215 -13.14 4.65 -23.26
N MET A 216 -13.12 5.86 -22.72
CA MET A 216 -14.21 6.85 -22.92
C MET A 216 -14.26 7.37 -24.35
N ALA A 217 -13.11 7.63 -24.98
CA ALA A 217 -13.04 8.05 -26.36
C ALA A 217 -13.58 6.98 -27.32
N LEU A 218 -13.23 5.71 -27.10
CA LEU A 218 -13.70 4.59 -27.93
C LEU A 218 -15.20 4.30 -27.80
N LYS A 219 -15.86 4.80 -26.75
CA LYS A 219 -17.30 4.62 -26.47
C LYS A 219 -18.11 5.92 -26.61
N SER A 220 -17.48 6.99 -27.07
CA SER A 220 -18.10 8.31 -27.14
C SER A 220 -19.41 8.33 -27.96
N ASP A 221 -19.46 7.64 -29.11
CA ASP A 221 -20.65 7.59 -29.95
C ASP A 221 -21.84 6.90 -29.24
N SER A 222 -21.57 5.79 -28.56
CA SER A 222 -22.62 5.05 -27.81
C SER A 222 -23.16 5.91 -26.66
N ILE A 223 -22.28 6.64 -25.97
CA ILE A 223 -22.65 7.52 -24.85
C ILE A 223 -23.41 8.76 -25.34
N ALA A 224 -23.06 9.30 -26.52
CA ALA A 224 -23.75 10.45 -27.08
C ALA A 224 -25.18 10.09 -27.50
N GLN A 225 -25.40 8.84 -27.96
CA GLN A 225 -26.75 8.35 -28.33
C GLN A 225 -27.64 8.12 -27.10
N ASP A 226 -27.07 7.69 -25.97
CA ASP A 226 -27.82 7.47 -24.71
C ASP A 226 -26.98 7.95 -23.49
N PRO A 227 -26.99 9.23 -23.16
CA PRO A 227 -26.27 9.75 -21.98
C PRO A 227 -26.84 9.25 -20.65
N ALA A 228 -28.12 8.86 -20.60
CA ALA A 228 -28.75 8.35 -19.39
C ALA A 228 -28.14 7.02 -18.95
N HIS A 229 -27.59 6.24 -19.88
CA HIS A 229 -26.91 4.98 -19.62
C HIS A 229 -25.76 5.12 -18.60
N LEU A 230 -25.03 6.23 -18.58
CA LEU A 230 -24.00 6.47 -17.55
C LEU A 230 -24.58 6.50 -16.13
N LEU A 231 -25.78 7.07 -15.96
CA LEU A 231 -26.44 7.11 -14.65
C LEU A 231 -26.91 5.72 -14.22
N GLU A 232 -27.38 4.92 -15.17
CA GLU A 232 -27.79 3.53 -14.92
C GLU A 232 -26.62 2.67 -14.41
N LEU A 233 -25.39 2.94 -14.86
CA LEU A 233 -24.19 2.23 -14.39
C LEU A 233 -23.81 2.59 -12.95
N PHE A 234 -24.14 3.79 -12.48
CA PHE A 234 -23.77 4.25 -11.13
C PHE A 234 -24.51 3.51 -10.02
N LEU A 235 -25.81 3.26 -10.19
CA LEU A 235 -26.63 2.66 -9.12
C LEU A 235 -26.14 1.25 -8.72
N PRO A 236 -25.90 0.30 -9.64
CA PRO A 236 -25.36 -1.01 -9.30
C PRO A 236 -23.97 -0.94 -8.62
N LEU A 237 -23.12 0.01 -9.05
CA LEU A 237 -21.82 0.24 -8.41
C LEU A 237 -21.98 0.78 -6.97
N LEU A 238 -22.88 1.74 -6.76
CA LEU A 238 -23.16 2.26 -5.40
C LEU A 238 -23.70 1.15 -4.50
N VAL A 239 -24.57 0.30 -5.01
CA VAL A 239 -25.09 -0.86 -4.26
C VAL A 239 -23.95 -1.83 -3.93
N LEU A 240 -23.10 -2.17 -4.90
CA LEU A 240 -21.96 -3.07 -4.68
C LEU A 240 -21.01 -2.53 -3.61
N TYR A 241 -20.57 -1.27 -3.73
CA TYR A 241 -19.65 -0.66 -2.75
C TYR A 241 -20.33 -0.45 -1.40
N GLY A 242 -21.58 -0.02 -1.36
CA GLY A 242 -22.36 0.15 -0.13
C GLY A 242 -22.51 -1.16 0.65
N LEU A 243 -22.90 -2.23 -0.03
CA LEU A 243 -22.99 -3.56 0.58
C LEU A 243 -21.63 -4.08 1.04
N ASN A 244 -20.57 -3.87 0.24
CA ASN A 244 -19.23 -4.30 0.60
C ASN A 244 -18.74 -3.56 1.85
N PHE A 245 -18.88 -2.22 1.93
CA PHE A 245 -18.56 -1.46 3.14
C PHE A 245 -19.37 -1.92 4.34
N ALA A 246 -20.70 -2.12 4.20
CA ALA A 246 -21.57 -2.53 5.28
C ALA A 246 -21.20 -3.92 5.82
N LEU A 247 -21.05 -4.92 4.94
CA LEU A 247 -20.69 -6.29 5.32
C LEU A 247 -19.29 -6.34 5.95
N SER A 248 -18.32 -5.67 5.35
CA SER A 248 -16.95 -5.66 5.88
C SER A 248 -16.87 -4.95 7.23
N THR A 249 -17.64 -3.87 7.42
CA THR A 249 -17.77 -3.19 8.72
C THR A 249 -18.39 -4.09 9.78
N LEU A 250 -19.45 -4.80 9.42
CA LEU A 250 -20.13 -5.75 10.31
C LEU A 250 -19.18 -6.87 10.75
N VAL A 251 -18.50 -7.51 9.79
CA VAL A 251 -17.52 -8.57 10.07
C VAL A 251 -16.36 -8.02 10.90
N GLY A 252 -15.87 -6.82 10.55
CA GLY A 252 -14.82 -6.14 11.32
C GLY A 252 -15.18 -5.92 12.77
N LYS A 253 -16.38 -5.39 13.03
CA LYS A 253 -16.89 -5.12 14.40
C LYS A 253 -17.06 -6.39 15.25
N VAL A 254 -17.52 -7.47 14.62
CA VAL A 254 -17.86 -8.71 15.34
C VAL A 254 -16.61 -9.53 15.67
N PHE A 255 -15.63 -9.57 14.79
CA PHE A 255 -14.55 -10.57 14.86
C PHE A 255 -13.17 -10.01 15.16
N PHE A 256 -12.96 -8.69 15.07
CA PHE A 256 -11.64 -8.08 15.09
C PHE A 256 -11.53 -6.85 15.99
N ASN A 257 -10.32 -6.56 16.45
CA ASN A 257 -9.97 -5.29 17.07
C ASN A 257 -10.00 -4.15 16.01
N ARG A 258 -9.92 -2.89 16.45
CA ARG A 258 -9.99 -1.71 15.58
C ARG A 258 -9.02 -1.78 14.41
N GLY A 259 -7.74 -2.09 14.67
CA GLY A 259 -6.70 -2.08 13.65
C GLY A 259 -6.94 -3.10 12.54
N ASP A 260 -7.27 -4.34 12.93
CA ASP A 260 -7.57 -5.44 12.01
C ASP A 260 -8.90 -5.24 11.29
N ALA A 261 -9.91 -4.69 11.97
CA ALA A 261 -11.21 -4.36 11.38
C ALA A 261 -11.06 -3.34 10.24
N ILE A 262 -10.29 -2.27 10.46
CA ILE A 262 -9.99 -1.26 9.44
C ILE A 262 -9.22 -1.89 8.26
N ALA A 263 -8.20 -2.72 8.55
CA ALA A 263 -7.45 -3.41 7.51
C ALA A 263 -8.34 -4.35 6.69
N LEU A 264 -9.27 -5.09 7.33
CA LEU A 264 -10.24 -5.94 6.67
C LEU A 264 -11.16 -5.12 5.75
N VAL A 265 -11.72 -3.99 6.23
CA VAL A 265 -12.60 -3.14 5.40
C VAL A 265 -11.86 -2.66 4.16
N TYR A 266 -10.69 -2.06 4.30
CA TYR A 266 -9.94 -1.59 3.13
C TYR A 266 -9.35 -2.75 2.30
N GLY A 267 -9.07 -3.90 2.91
CA GLY A 267 -8.65 -5.13 2.23
C GLY A 267 -9.74 -5.78 1.38
N THR A 268 -11.01 -5.48 1.68
CA THR A 268 -12.17 -5.99 0.91
C THR A 268 -12.74 -4.97 -0.05
N VAL A 269 -12.76 -3.69 0.31
CA VAL A 269 -13.38 -2.64 -0.50
C VAL A 269 -12.44 -2.08 -1.57
N MET A 270 -11.14 -1.96 -1.28
CA MET A 270 -10.16 -1.45 -2.24
C MET A 270 -9.85 -2.51 -3.28
N ARG A 271 -10.45 -2.36 -4.45
CA ARG A 271 -10.28 -3.28 -5.58
C ARG A 271 -9.12 -2.86 -6.48
N ASN A 272 -8.53 -3.83 -7.16
CA ASN A 272 -7.47 -3.58 -8.13
C ASN A 272 -8.08 -3.23 -9.49
N LEU A 273 -8.70 -2.06 -9.55
CA LEU A 273 -9.35 -1.58 -10.76
C LEU A 273 -8.36 -1.36 -11.92
N SER A 274 -7.07 -1.17 -11.62
CA SER A 274 -6.03 -1.09 -12.66
C SER A 274 -5.91 -2.40 -13.43
N ILE A 275 -5.80 -3.52 -12.72
CA ILE A 275 -5.70 -4.83 -13.37
C ILE A 275 -7.05 -5.20 -14.01
N ALA A 276 -8.17 -4.90 -13.36
CA ALA A 276 -9.49 -5.09 -13.93
C ALA A 276 -9.64 -4.37 -15.27
N LEU A 277 -9.25 -3.09 -15.32
CA LEU A 277 -9.29 -2.27 -16.52
C LEU A 277 -8.34 -2.80 -17.60
N ALA A 278 -7.15 -3.24 -17.21
CA ALA A 278 -6.20 -3.86 -18.12
C ALA A 278 -6.76 -5.13 -18.77
N ILE A 279 -7.33 -6.03 -17.97
CA ILE A 279 -7.98 -7.26 -18.48
C ILE A 279 -9.15 -6.90 -19.41
N ALA A 280 -10.03 -5.98 -18.99
CA ALA A 280 -11.16 -5.53 -19.80
C ALA A 280 -10.70 -5.05 -21.18
N MET A 281 -9.74 -4.15 -21.24
CA MET A 281 -9.27 -3.52 -22.48
C MET A 281 -8.45 -4.46 -23.38
N THR A 282 -7.76 -5.46 -22.81
CA THR A 282 -6.84 -6.30 -23.58
C THR A 282 -7.40 -7.67 -23.93
N ALA A 283 -8.31 -8.24 -23.11
CA ALA A 283 -8.81 -9.61 -23.30
C ALA A 283 -10.12 -9.71 -24.11
N PHE A 284 -10.94 -8.65 -24.13
CA PHE A 284 -12.30 -8.71 -24.68
C PHE A 284 -12.51 -7.91 -25.98
N GLY A 285 -11.43 -7.52 -26.65
CA GLY A 285 -11.49 -6.89 -27.98
C GLY A 285 -12.39 -5.64 -28.03
N LYS A 286 -13.36 -5.61 -28.96
CA LYS A 286 -14.27 -4.46 -29.10
C LYS A 286 -15.21 -4.26 -27.89
N ALA A 287 -15.61 -5.33 -27.22
CA ALA A 287 -16.46 -5.26 -26.04
C ALA A 287 -15.71 -4.81 -24.78
N GLY A 288 -14.38 -4.86 -24.81
CA GLY A 288 -13.53 -4.45 -23.68
C GLY A 288 -13.74 -2.99 -23.26
N SER A 289 -14.10 -2.09 -24.18
CA SER A 289 -14.39 -0.70 -23.84
C SER A 289 -15.71 -0.53 -23.07
N GLU A 290 -16.72 -1.39 -23.29
CA GLU A 290 -17.93 -1.43 -22.46
C GLU A 290 -17.63 -1.89 -21.03
N THR A 291 -16.94 -3.02 -20.94
CA THR A 291 -16.47 -3.57 -19.68
C THR A 291 -15.60 -2.54 -18.91
N ALA A 292 -14.75 -1.81 -19.62
CA ALA A 292 -13.87 -0.80 -19.04
C ALA A 292 -14.61 0.44 -18.53
N LEU A 293 -15.74 0.80 -19.15
CA LEU A 293 -16.51 1.98 -18.77
C LEU A 293 -17.02 1.89 -17.32
N ILE A 294 -17.64 0.78 -16.94
CA ILE A 294 -18.14 0.61 -15.57
C ILE A 294 -16.99 0.50 -14.56
N ILE A 295 -15.83 -0.06 -14.95
CA ILE A 295 -14.65 -0.10 -14.11
C ILE A 295 -14.07 1.32 -13.90
N ALA A 296 -14.09 2.17 -14.92
CA ALA A 296 -13.69 3.57 -14.82
C ALA A 296 -14.57 4.36 -13.84
N LEU A 297 -15.90 4.15 -13.90
CA LEU A 297 -16.84 4.72 -12.93
C LEU A 297 -16.59 4.21 -11.51
N ALA A 298 -16.26 2.93 -11.36
CA ALA A 298 -15.91 2.34 -10.07
C ALA A 298 -14.73 3.03 -9.38
N TYR A 299 -13.73 3.55 -10.12
CA TYR A 299 -12.64 4.34 -9.55
C TYR A 299 -13.13 5.57 -8.79
N ILE A 300 -14.11 6.29 -9.36
CA ILE A 300 -14.66 7.51 -8.75
C ILE A 300 -15.31 7.14 -7.41
N ILE A 301 -16.18 6.14 -7.43
CA ILE A 301 -16.93 5.69 -6.25
C ILE A 301 -15.95 5.17 -5.19
N GLN A 302 -15.01 4.31 -5.58
CA GLN A 302 -14.06 3.69 -4.65
C GLN A 302 -13.24 4.72 -3.88
N VAL A 303 -12.65 5.71 -4.58
CA VAL A 303 -11.79 6.71 -3.95
C VAL A 303 -12.59 7.63 -3.05
N GLN A 304 -13.77 8.08 -3.50
CA GLN A 304 -14.63 8.95 -2.70
C GLN A 304 -15.18 8.24 -1.46
N ALA A 305 -15.70 7.02 -1.62
CA ALA A 305 -16.21 6.24 -0.50
C ALA A 305 -15.11 5.94 0.53
N ALA A 306 -13.90 5.61 0.09
CA ALA A 306 -12.76 5.40 0.98
C ALA A 306 -12.41 6.65 1.79
N ALA A 307 -12.37 7.82 1.15
CA ALA A 307 -12.07 9.09 1.82
C ALA A 307 -13.15 9.46 2.86
N TRP A 308 -14.42 9.21 2.55
CA TRP A 308 -15.51 9.42 3.51
C TRP A 308 -15.44 8.42 4.67
N TYR A 309 -15.12 7.17 4.39
CA TYR A 309 -15.06 6.11 5.40
C TYR A 309 -13.96 6.37 6.45
N VAL A 310 -12.81 6.94 6.06
CA VAL A 310 -11.76 7.36 7.02
C VAL A 310 -12.35 8.28 8.11
N LYS A 311 -13.23 9.22 7.73
CA LYS A 311 -13.81 10.20 8.67
C LYS A 311 -14.76 9.59 9.69
N ILE A 312 -15.29 8.41 9.41
CA ILE A 312 -16.27 7.73 10.28
C ILE A 312 -15.68 6.52 11.01
N THR A 313 -14.41 6.15 10.75
CA THR A 313 -13.78 4.96 11.37
C THR A 313 -13.80 5.02 12.89
N ASP A 314 -13.55 6.19 13.50
CA ASP A 314 -13.55 6.34 14.95
C ASP A 314 -14.95 6.17 15.57
N ARG A 315 -16.00 6.55 14.84
CA ARG A 315 -17.39 6.29 15.25
C ARG A 315 -17.76 4.81 15.14
N LEU A 316 -17.18 4.11 14.18
CA LEU A 316 -17.48 2.72 13.87
C LEU A 316 -16.72 1.74 14.77
N PHE A 317 -15.43 1.99 15.02
CA PHE A 317 -14.51 1.05 15.68
C PHE A 317 -13.90 1.60 16.97
N GLY A 318 -14.32 2.78 17.43
CA GLY A 318 -13.72 3.50 18.55
C GLY A 318 -12.54 4.38 18.13
N PRO A 319 -12.09 5.27 19.05
CA PRO A 319 -10.94 6.14 18.78
C PRO A 319 -9.68 5.32 18.53
N ALA A 320 -8.76 5.91 17.77
CA ALA A 320 -7.45 5.32 17.59
C ALA A 320 -6.75 5.19 18.95
N PRO A 321 -6.06 4.07 19.21
CA PRO A 321 -5.21 3.99 20.39
C PRO A 321 -4.13 5.06 20.32
N ASP A 322 -3.71 5.56 21.46
CA ASP A 322 -2.58 6.48 21.55
C ASP A 322 -1.36 5.84 20.84
N ALA A 323 -0.64 6.66 20.08
CA ALA A 323 0.57 6.19 19.41
C ALA A 323 1.53 5.58 20.43
N GLN A 324 2.09 4.44 20.08
CA GLN A 324 3.08 3.72 20.88
C GLN A 324 4.49 3.91 20.28
N VAL A 325 5.51 3.60 21.05
CA VAL A 325 6.92 3.66 20.63
C VAL A 325 7.14 2.91 19.32
N LYS A 326 6.59 1.71 19.16
CA LYS A 326 6.68 0.89 17.95
C LYS A 326 6.16 1.55 16.67
N ASP A 327 5.28 2.54 16.79
CA ASP A 327 4.66 3.23 15.64
C ASP A 327 5.59 4.34 15.09
N VAL A 328 6.66 4.67 15.85
CA VAL A 328 7.52 5.83 15.60
C VAL A 328 9.01 5.47 15.63
N MET A 329 9.38 4.35 16.27
CA MET A 329 10.79 3.91 16.38
C MET A 329 11.41 3.63 15.01
N LEU A 330 12.72 3.75 14.93
CA LEU A 330 13.53 3.44 13.75
C LEU A 330 14.09 2.02 13.86
N ASP A 331 14.14 1.33 12.72
CA ASP A 331 14.83 0.05 12.59
C ASP A 331 16.34 0.27 12.53
N GLY A 332 17.06 -0.49 13.32
CA GLY A 332 18.52 -0.44 13.40
C GLY A 332 19.03 0.52 14.48
N VAL A 333 20.11 0.12 15.11
CA VAL A 333 20.81 0.88 16.15
C VAL A 333 22.29 0.93 15.79
N PHE A 334 22.87 2.12 15.82
CA PHE A 334 24.34 2.21 15.81
C PHE A 334 24.87 1.64 17.09
N SER A 335 25.66 0.58 16.99
CA SER A 335 26.19 -0.15 18.15
C SER A 335 27.56 -0.74 17.86
N LEU A 336 28.33 -0.93 18.93
CA LEU A 336 29.56 -1.70 18.97
C LEU A 336 29.45 -2.75 20.09
N HIS A 337 30.26 -3.79 20.01
CA HIS A 337 30.32 -4.79 21.06
C HIS A 337 31.30 -4.34 22.17
N ASP A 338 31.15 -4.90 23.33
CA ASP A 338 31.95 -4.63 24.53
C ASP A 338 33.45 -4.87 24.34
N ARG A 339 33.83 -5.73 23.38
CA ARG A 339 35.20 -6.03 22.99
C ARG A 339 35.81 -5.07 21.97
N ASP A 340 34.99 -4.26 21.32
CA ASP A 340 35.47 -3.22 20.42
C ASP A 340 36.26 -2.18 21.18
N THR A 341 37.16 -1.48 20.48
CA THR A 341 38.09 -0.55 21.10
C THR A 341 37.63 0.91 21.04
N VAL A 342 38.19 1.76 21.84
CA VAL A 342 38.03 3.23 21.77
C VAL A 342 38.30 3.74 20.35
N GLN A 343 39.28 3.18 19.62
CA GLN A 343 39.56 3.52 18.23
C GLN A 343 38.35 3.22 17.30
N ASN A 344 37.71 2.06 17.48
CA ASN A 344 36.48 1.70 16.71
C ASN A 344 35.37 2.69 17.01
N ALA A 345 35.20 3.07 18.28
CA ALA A 345 34.20 4.03 18.71
C ALA A 345 34.39 5.43 18.09
N LEU A 346 35.63 5.93 18.12
CA LEU A 346 35.98 7.21 17.49
C LEU A 346 35.69 7.22 15.99
N ARG A 347 36.04 6.11 15.30
CA ARG A 347 35.76 5.96 13.88
C ARG A 347 34.26 5.94 13.59
N LEU A 348 33.48 5.18 14.38
CA LEU A 348 32.00 5.10 14.20
C LEU A 348 31.34 6.47 14.34
N LEU A 349 31.70 7.24 15.38
CA LEU A 349 31.15 8.58 15.59
C LEU A 349 31.50 9.54 14.44
N ALA A 350 32.75 9.45 13.93
CA ALA A 350 33.22 10.33 12.87
C ALA A 350 32.66 9.98 11.48
N GLU A 351 32.59 8.69 11.13
CA GLU A 351 32.13 8.22 9.82
C GLU A 351 30.60 8.36 9.66
N GLU A 352 29.84 8.11 10.73
CA GLU A 352 28.38 8.14 10.69
C GLU A 352 27.77 9.49 11.14
N GLU A 353 28.62 10.46 11.51
CA GLU A 353 28.20 11.79 11.99
C GLU A 353 27.19 11.73 13.14
N ILE A 354 27.34 10.74 14.03
CA ILE A 354 26.47 10.53 15.20
C ILE A 354 27.14 11.00 16.49
N HIS A 355 26.35 11.30 17.52
CA HIS A 355 26.84 11.80 18.81
C HIS A 355 26.89 10.75 19.91
N SER A 356 26.24 9.59 19.70
CA SER A 356 26.25 8.48 20.66
C SER A 356 25.85 7.18 19.97
N PHE A 357 26.26 6.04 20.54
CA PHE A 357 25.89 4.70 20.11
C PHE A 357 25.73 3.76 21.31
N ALA A 358 25.07 2.61 21.09
CA ALA A 358 24.89 1.59 22.12
C ALA A 358 26.11 0.66 22.18
N VAL A 359 26.49 0.22 23.38
CA VAL A 359 27.40 -0.90 23.57
C VAL A 359 26.57 -2.13 23.95
N LEU A 360 26.76 -3.20 23.19
CA LEU A 360 26.02 -4.44 23.34
C LEU A 360 26.95 -5.60 23.73
N ASP A 361 26.41 -6.59 24.43
CA ASP A 361 27.09 -7.86 24.66
C ASP A 361 26.96 -8.81 23.44
N GLU A 362 27.52 -10.02 23.55
CA GLU A 362 27.45 -11.05 22.50
C GLU A 362 26.01 -11.54 22.20
N GLN A 363 25.08 -11.30 23.10
CA GLN A 363 23.66 -11.64 22.96
C GLN A 363 22.79 -10.48 22.48
N ASN A 364 23.40 -9.35 22.07
CA ASN A 364 22.76 -8.06 21.71
C ASN A 364 21.96 -7.42 22.85
N GLN A 365 22.35 -7.70 24.12
CA GLN A 365 21.80 -7.01 25.28
C GLN A 365 22.55 -5.70 25.51
N PRO A 366 21.88 -4.63 25.95
CA PRO A 366 22.49 -3.32 26.14
C PRO A 366 23.34 -3.29 27.43
N LEU A 367 24.61 -2.98 27.30
CA LEU A 367 25.53 -2.73 28.42
C LEU A 367 25.55 -1.25 28.83
N GLY A 368 25.32 -0.35 27.87
CA GLY A 368 25.30 1.08 28.10
C GLY A 368 25.40 1.87 26.81
N MET A 369 25.63 3.16 26.94
CA MET A 369 25.85 4.09 25.84
C MET A 369 27.28 4.68 25.92
N VAL A 370 27.82 5.01 24.75
CA VAL A 370 29.01 5.82 24.59
C VAL A 370 28.64 7.09 23.85
N SER A 371 28.89 8.24 24.46
CA SER A 371 28.71 9.54 23.84
C SER A 371 30.06 10.14 23.39
N THR A 372 29.97 11.15 22.52
CA THR A 372 31.18 11.94 22.15
C THR A 372 31.85 12.54 23.38
N ALA A 373 31.07 12.99 24.37
CA ALA A 373 31.62 13.56 25.60
C ALA A 373 32.43 12.52 26.39
N LEU A 374 31.83 11.32 26.60
CA LEU A 374 32.54 10.23 27.32
C LEU A 374 33.86 9.86 26.66
N LEU A 375 33.92 9.78 25.33
CA LEU A 375 35.19 9.45 24.65
C LEU A 375 36.22 10.57 24.73
N LEU A 376 35.78 11.84 24.66
CA LEU A 376 36.69 12.98 24.82
C LEU A 376 37.29 13.05 26.24
N ASP A 377 36.47 12.80 27.27
CA ASP A 377 36.91 12.73 28.66
C ASP A 377 37.88 11.57 28.85
N ALA A 378 37.57 10.37 28.34
CA ALA A 378 38.48 9.22 28.42
C ALA A 378 39.85 9.49 27.75
N LEU A 379 39.84 10.16 26.59
CA LEU A 379 41.10 10.55 25.90
C LEU A 379 41.87 11.61 26.68
N ALA A 380 41.20 12.58 27.30
CA ALA A 380 41.80 13.60 28.14
C ALA A 380 42.46 13.00 29.40
N ASP A 381 41.85 11.93 29.94
CA ASP A 381 42.38 11.16 31.08
C ASP A 381 43.52 10.19 30.70
N GLY A 382 43.91 10.15 29.41
CA GLY A 382 45.00 9.32 28.92
C GLY A 382 44.63 7.87 28.60
N THR A 383 43.37 7.56 28.44
CA THR A 383 42.91 6.22 28.01
C THR A 383 43.49 5.90 26.63
N ALA A 384 44.11 4.73 26.49
CA ALA A 384 44.69 4.30 25.24
C ALA A 384 43.59 3.95 24.21
N THR A 385 43.84 4.20 22.94
CA THR A 385 42.83 3.99 21.86
C THR A 385 42.55 2.53 21.58
N ASP A 386 43.38 1.60 22.01
CA ASP A 386 43.22 0.16 21.93
C ASP A 386 42.49 -0.45 23.15
N THR A 387 42.10 0.38 24.14
CA THR A 387 41.32 -0.03 25.32
C THR A 387 39.95 -0.55 24.88
N PRO A 388 39.49 -1.76 25.31
CA PRO A 388 38.17 -2.28 25.07
C PRO A 388 37.07 -1.44 25.72
N LEU A 389 35.93 -1.28 25.05
CA LEU A 389 34.79 -0.47 25.52
C LEU A 389 34.23 -0.92 26.87
N LYS A 390 34.34 -2.22 27.22
CA LYS A 390 33.91 -2.76 28.52
C LYS A 390 34.71 -2.20 29.70
N GLU A 391 35.88 -1.64 29.46
CA GLU A 391 36.74 -1.04 30.50
C GLU A 391 36.39 0.44 30.75
N LEU A 392 35.59 1.04 29.88
CA LEU A 392 35.05 2.39 30.08
C LEU A 392 33.88 2.38 31.07
N GLN A 393 33.70 3.47 31.79
CA GLN A 393 32.47 3.67 32.59
C GLN A 393 31.34 4.13 31.66
N LEU A 394 30.62 3.16 31.06
CA LEU A 394 29.55 3.44 30.14
C LEU A 394 28.40 4.25 30.76
N GLU A 395 27.78 5.13 29.97
CA GLU A 395 26.59 5.86 30.40
C GLU A 395 25.38 4.89 30.44
N PRO A 396 24.46 5.04 31.40
CA PRO A 396 23.30 4.15 31.47
C PRO A 396 22.39 4.34 30.25
N ALA A 397 21.99 3.24 29.62
CA ALA A 397 21.03 3.27 28.50
C ALA A 397 19.61 3.38 29.03
N LEU A 398 18.82 4.34 28.53
CA LEU A 398 17.38 4.38 28.79
C LEU A 398 16.69 3.39 27.84
N LEU A 399 16.03 2.38 28.42
CA LEU A 399 15.28 1.37 27.71
C LEU A 399 13.78 1.66 27.81
N ILE A 400 13.10 1.73 26.67
CA ILE A 400 11.64 1.94 26.65
C ILE A 400 11.01 0.84 25.78
N PRO A 401 10.11 0.02 26.35
CA PRO A 401 9.45 -1.05 25.59
C PRO A 401 8.62 -0.53 24.41
N GLU A 402 8.58 -1.30 23.32
CA GLU A 402 7.89 -0.96 22.06
C GLU A 402 6.40 -0.59 22.24
N LYS A 403 5.72 -1.17 23.24
CA LYS A 403 4.29 -0.95 23.52
C LYS A 403 4.01 0.24 24.43
N THR A 404 5.03 0.96 24.86
CA THR A 404 4.87 2.15 25.71
C THR A 404 4.12 3.24 24.94
N PRO A 405 3.10 3.90 25.52
CA PRO A 405 2.46 5.05 24.90
C PRO A 405 3.47 6.16 24.63
N LEU A 406 3.42 6.76 23.43
CA LEU A 406 4.43 7.72 22.97
C LEU A 406 4.57 8.94 23.89
N GLN A 407 3.45 9.42 24.47
CA GLN A 407 3.47 10.50 25.45
C GLN A 407 4.22 10.11 26.73
N GLN A 408 4.07 8.86 27.17
CA GLN A 408 4.78 8.34 28.34
C GLN A 408 6.28 8.18 28.03
N ALA A 409 6.62 7.69 26.84
CA ALA A 409 8.01 7.60 26.36
C ALA A 409 8.67 8.99 26.34
N LEU A 410 7.99 9.99 25.77
CA LEU A 410 8.46 11.38 25.75
C LEU A 410 8.68 11.95 27.15
N ALA A 411 7.77 11.66 28.10
CA ALA A 411 7.92 12.08 29.48
C ALA A 411 9.12 11.42 30.19
N GLN A 412 9.39 10.14 29.89
CA GLN A 412 10.58 9.42 30.39
C GLN A 412 11.87 10.00 29.81
N MET A 413 11.94 10.20 28.49
CA MET A 413 13.09 10.82 27.81
C MET A 413 13.40 12.21 28.37
N LYS A 414 12.36 13.03 28.59
CA LYS A 414 12.51 14.38 29.17
C LYS A 414 13.03 14.35 30.60
N ARG A 415 12.56 13.41 31.43
CA ARG A 415 13.01 13.27 32.82
C ARG A 415 14.46 12.80 32.92
N ALA A 416 14.86 11.91 32.00
CA ALA A 416 16.22 11.40 31.92
C ALA A 416 17.19 12.34 31.18
N HIS A 417 16.68 13.43 30.56
CA HIS A 417 17.43 14.32 29.67
C HIS A 417 18.02 13.62 28.44
N GLU A 418 17.36 12.53 27.98
CA GLU A 418 17.83 11.73 26.86
C GLU A 418 17.18 12.16 25.55
N TYR A 419 17.98 12.31 24.49
CA TYR A 419 17.50 12.61 23.14
C TYR A 419 17.19 11.34 22.34
N LYS A 420 17.73 10.20 22.78
CA LYS A 420 17.67 8.91 22.12
C LYS A 420 17.53 7.81 23.16
N VAL A 421 16.68 6.84 22.88
CA VAL A 421 16.45 5.71 23.77
C VAL A 421 16.47 4.42 22.98
N LEU A 422 16.90 3.35 23.60
CA LEU A 422 16.94 2.03 23.02
C LEU A 422 15.59 1.34 23.24
N VAL A 423 15.10 0.65 22.22
CA VAL A 423 13.83 -0.08 22.28
C VAL A 423 14.12 -1.57 22.20
N PRO A 424 14.00 -2.31 23.31
CA PRO A 424 14.19 -3.75 23.32
C PRO A 424 13.02 -4.48 22.65
N ASP A 425 13.31 -5.58 21.97
CA ASP A 425 12.32 -6.55 21.54
C ASP A 425 11.76 -7.37 22.71
N ALA A 426 10.92 -8.40 22.40
CA ALA A 426 10.32 -9.28 23.42
C ALA A 426 11.37 -10.12 24.19
N ASP A 427 12.52 -10.37 23.59
CA ASP A 427 13.63 -11.15 24.16
C ASP A 427 14.69 -10.23 24.84
N GLY A 428 14.46 -8.93 24.86
CA GLY A 428 15.32 -7.91 25.44
C GLY A 428 16.49 -7.48 24.57
N LYS A 429 16.57 -7.95 23.32
CA LYS A 429 17.60 -7.54 22.35
C LYS A 429 17.32 -6.17 21.80
N ILE A 430 18.37 -5.42 21.53
CA ILE A 430 18.27 -4.08 20.98
C ILE A 430 18.37 -4.11 19.45
N GLU A 431 17.23 -3.87 18.79
CA GLU A 431 17.14 -3.78 17.33
C GLU A 431 16.58 -2.43 16.86
N HIS A 432 15.99 -1.65 17.77
CA HIS A 432 15.30 -0.40 17.44
C HIS A 432 15.73 0.76 18.34
N VAL A 433 15.54 1.97 17.82
CA VAL A 433 15.84 3.22 18.53
C VAL A 433 14.70 4.22 18.36
N LEU A 434 14.41 4.99 19.42
CA LEU A 434 13.47 6.12 19.36
C LEU A 434 14.23 7.40 19.64
N THR A 435 14.08 8.43 18.79
CA THR A 435 14.66 9.74 18.97
C THR A 435 13.58 10.81 19.15
N GLN A 436 13.95 11.93 19.78
CA GLN A 436 13.03 13.08 19.89
C GLN A 436 12.62 13.62 18.51
N GLU A 437 13.49 13.55 17.52
CA GLU A 437 13.19 14.00 16.14
C GLU A 437 12.06 13.20 15.52
N GLU A 438 12.06 11.87 15.68
CA GLU A 438 10.99 11.02 15.16
C GLU A 438 9.66 11.30 15.87
N ILE A 439 9.69 11.55 17.18
CA ILE A 439 8.51 11.95 17.94
C ILE A 439 7.96 13.29 17.40
N ILE A 440 8.83 14.29 17.20
CA ILE A 440 8.44 15.59 16.65
C ILE A 440 7.85 15.41 15.23
N ARG A 441 8.50 14.60 14.38
CA ARG A 441 8.02 14.30 13.04
C ARG A 441 6.63 13.67 13.07
N HIS A 442 6.41 12.69 13.93
CA HIS A 442 5.10 12.04 14.09
C HIS A 442 4.01 13.05 14.47
N PHE A 443 4.25 13.92 15.47
CA PHE A 443 3.27 14.94 15.86
C PHE A 443 3.08 16.04 14.82
N ALA A 444 4.08 16.37 14.02
CA ALA A 444 3.95 17.33 12.92
C ALA A 444 3.12 16.78 11.74
N GLU A 445 3.20 15.48 11.48
CA GLU A 445 2.49 14.81 10.41
C GLU A 445 1.05 14.40 10.80
N SER A 446 0.82 14.07 12.08
CA SER A 446 -0.50 13.66 12.58
C SER A 446 -1.52 14.80 12.65
N LYS A 447 -1.11 16.06 12.52
CA LYS A 447 -1.98 17.25 12.49
C LYS A 447 -2.31 17.76 11.07
N LYS A 448 -1.82 17.10 10.03
CA LYS A 448 -2.18 17.38 8.63
C LYS A 448 -3.21 16.37 8.11
#